data_3397c52b2fbcdc99f4b3abffcfe2483c
#
_entry.id   3397c52b2fbcdc99f4b3abffcfe2483c
#
_cell.length_a   1.000
_cell.length_b   1.000
_cell.length_c   1.000
_cell.angle_alpha   90.00
_cell.angle_beta   90.00
_cell.angle_gamma   90.00
#
_symmetry.space_group_name_H-M   'P 1'
#
loop_
_entity.id
_entity.type
_entity.pdbx_description
1 polymer ?
#
loop_
_entity_poly.entity_id
_entity_poly.type
_entity_poly.pdbx_seq_one_letter_code
_entity_poly.pdbx_strand_id
1 'polypeptide(L)'
;MATKWYEYAEKKLKKKEKFERNFEGRLDGNYGYLFITNMRLLFIKQEGFLRKSYEMILDLPQKNVESLECTGKYQMDIVESGGNRHRFESDIVASRIEKIIKEVFMAD
;
A
#
# COMPACT_ATOMS: atom_id res chain seq x y z
N MET A 1 -19.49 -8.94 -6.32
CA MET A 1 -18.67 -10.13 -6.04
C MET A 1 -17.39 -9.70 -5.31
N ALA A 2 -17.16 -10.26 -4.15
CA ALA A 2 -15.97 -9.92 -3.39
C ALA A 2 -14.73 -10.53 -4.04
N THR A 3 -13.64 -9.78 -4.07
CA THR A 3 -12.37 -10.28 -4.59
C THR A 3 -11.55 -10.86 -3.44
N LYS A 4 -10.85 -11.94 -3.71
CA LYS A 4 -10.12 -12.66 -2.67
C LYS A 4 -9.03 -11.82 -2.03
N TRP A 5 -8.32 -10.99 -2.81
CA TRP A 5 -7.26 -10.14 -2.25
C TRP A 5 -7.84 -9.07 -1.32
N TYR A 6 -9.03 -8.57 -1.64
CA TYR A 6 -9.71 -7.60 -0.79
C TYR A 6 -10.18 -8.24 0.51
N GLU A 7 -10.77 -9.43 0.42
CA GLU A 7 -11.20 -10.18 1.59
C GLU A 7 -10.03 -10.52 2.51
N TYR A 8 -8.91 -10.89 1.91
CA TYR A 8 -7.70 -11.17 2.70
C TYR A 8 -7.27 -9.91 3.46
N ALA A 9 -7.26 -8.77 2.79
CA ALA A 9 -6.88 -7.51 3.42
C ALA A 9 -7.87 -7.12 4.52
N GLU A 10 -9.17 -7.31 4.30
CA GLU A 10 -10.19 -7.01 5.29
C GLU A 10 -9.95 -7.74 6.61
N LYS A 11 -9.51 -8.98 6.53
CA LYS A 11 -9.24 -9.78 7.72
C LYS A 11 -8.05 -9.25 8.53
N LYS A 12 -7.23 -8.41 7.94
CA LYS A 12 -6.07 -7.82 8.61
C LYS A 12 -6.41 -6.50 9.29
N LEU A 13 -7.59 -5.95 9.06
CA LEU A 13 -7.98 -4.68 9.65
C LEU A 13 -8.07 -4.78 11.17
N LYS A 14 -7.58 -3.73 11.83
CA LYS A 14 -7.69 -3.58 13.28
C LYS A 14 -9.03 -2.95 13.64
N LYS A 15 -9.36 -2.97 14.92
CA LYS A 15 -10.57 -2.32 15.41
C LYS A 15 -10.56 -0.84 15.00
N LYS A 16 -11.67 -0.36 14.45
CA LYS A 16 -11.84 1.02 13.99
C LYS A 16 -10.98 1.39 12.77
N GLU A 17 -10.27 0.44 12.20
CA GLU A 17 -9.51 0.67 10.97
C GLU A 17 -10.43 0.44 9.78
N LYS A 18 -10.29 1.30 8.76
CA LYS A 18 -11.06 1.17 7.52
C LYS A 18 -10.22 1.54 6.32
N PHE A 19 -10.52 0.92 5.18
CA PHE A 19 -9.86 1.25 3.92
C PHE A 19 -10.32 2.62 3.43
N GLU A 20 -9.35 3.41 2.97
CA GLU A 20 -9.63 4.68 2.30
C GLU A 20 -9.44 4.56 0.80
N ARG A 21 -8.35 3.89 0.38
CA ARG A 21 -8.00 3.70 -1.04
C ARG A 21 -7.18 2.44 -1.22
N ASN A 22 -7.15 1.92 -2.45
CA ASN A 22 -6.21 0.87 -2.82
C ASN A 22 -5.74 1.07 -4.25
N PHE A 23 -4.54 0.55 -4.54
CA PHE A 23 -3.93 0.64 -5.86
C PHE A 23 -3.26 -0.68 -6.19
N GLU A 24 -3.54 -1.19 -7.39
CA GLU A 24 -2.84 -2.35 -7.90
C GLU A 24 -1.45 -1.92 -8.37
N GLY A 25 -0.43 -2.74 -8.10
CA GLY A 25 0.93 -2.43 -8.53
C GLY A 25 1.93 -3.42 -8.03
N ARG A 26 3.19 -2.97 -7.92
CA ARG A 26 4.29 -3.79 -7.44
C ARG A 26 5.03 -3.07 -6.34
N LEU A 27 5.26 -3.78 -5.25
CA LEU A 27 6.09 -3.26 -4.16
C LEU A 27 7.38 -4.08 -4.11
N ASP A 28 8.51 -3.42 -4.35
CA ASP A 28 9.81 -4.07 -4.41
C ASP A 28 9.79 -5.26 -5.37
N GLY A 29 9.08 -5.10 -6.50
CA GLY A 29 8.95 -6.12 -7.53
C GLY A 29 7.87 -7.16 -7.29
N ASN A 30 7.20 -7.12 -6.14
CA ASN A 30 6.14 -8.09 -5.81
C ASN A 30 4.78 -7.54 -6.24
N TYR A 31 4.09 -8.28 -7.10
CA TYR A 31 2.78 -7.88 -7.57
C TYR A 31 1.74 -7.99 -6.46
N GLY A 32 0.85 -7.02 -6.40
CA GLY A 32 -0.24 -7.07 -5.44
C GLY A 32 -0.98 -5.74 -5.35
N TYR A 33 -1.39 -5.39 -4.13
CA TYR A 33 -2.29 -4.27 -3.91
C TYR A 33 -1.83 -3.46 -2.70
N LEU A 34 -1.65 -2.15 -2.93
CA LEU A 34 -1.33 -1.22 -1.84
C LEU A 34 -2.64 -0.68 -1.29
N PHE A 35 -2.84 -0.84 0.01
CA PHE A 35 -4.01 -0.31 0.71
C PHE A 35 -3.60 0.85 1.61
N ILE A 36 -4.38 1.91 1.53
CA ILE A 36 -4.24 3.06 2.43
C ILE A 36 -5.43 3.01 3.36
N THR A 37 -5.16 2.86 4.67
CA THR A 37 -6.21 2.89 5.67
C THR A 37 -6.11 4.19 6.45
N ASN A 38 -7.06 4.41 7.35
CA ASN A 38 -7.00 5.57 8.24
C ASN A 38 -5.86 5.48 9.27
N MET A 39 -5.13 4.35 9.31
CA MET A 39 -4.08 4.11 10.32
C MET A 39 -2.71 3.81 9.72
N ARG A 40 -2.63 3.22 8.51
CA ARG A 40 -1.37 2.68 8.00
C ARG A 40 -1.41 2.41 6.50
N LEU A 41 -0.24 2.05 5.97
CA LEU A 41 -0.10 1.51 4.62
C LEU A 41 0.07 0.00 4.73
N LEU A 42 -0.68 -0.75 3.91
CA LEU A 42 -0.56 -2.20 3.82
C LEU A 42 -0.29 -2.57 2.38
N PHE A 43 0.52 -3.60 2.17
CA PHE A 43 0.65 -4.18 0.84
C PHE A 43 0.39 -5.67 0.91
N ILE A 44 -0.55 -6.13 0.10
CA ILE A 44 -0.93 -7.54 0.00
C ILE A 44 -0.35 -8.08 -1.29
N LYS A 45 0.66 -8.93 -1.15
CA LYS A 45 1.29 -9.61 -2.27
C LYS A 45 0.39 -10.74 -2.76
N GLN A 46 0.28 -10.88 -4.08
CA GLN A 46 -0.47 -11.95 -4.69
C GLN A 46 0.47 -12.83 -5.52
N GLU A 47 0.45 -14.13 -5.28
CA GLU A 47 1.26 -15.10 -6.02
C GLU A 47 0.40 -16.25 -6.50
N GLY A 48 0.93 -17.01 -7.47
CA GLY A 48 0.29 -18.21 -7.96
C GLY A 48 -0.40 -18.01 -9.29
N PHE A 49 -0.49 -19.08 -10.07
CA PHE A 49 -1.09 -19.06 -11.38
C PHE A 49 -2.52 -19.61 -11.34
N LEU A 50 -2.69 -20.88 -10.98
CA LEU A 50 -4.03 -21.48 -10.88
C LEU A 50 -4.63 -21.26 -9.50
N ARG A 51 -3.81 -21.37 -8.46
CA ARG A 51 -4.22 -21.07 -7.11
C ARG A 51 -3.46 -19.84 -6.63
N LYS A 52 -4.20 -18.82 -6.26
CA LYS A 52 -3.59 -17.59 -5.78
C LYS A 52 -3.43 -17.62 -4.27
N SER A 53 -2.28 -17.18 -3.81
CA SER A 53 -2.01 -17.02 -2.40
C SER A 53 -1.71 -15.56 -2.11
N TYR A 54 -1.92 -15.14 -0.87
CA TYR A 54 -1.79 -13.75 -0.46
C TYR A 54 -0.93 -13.66 0.78
N GLU A 55 -0.15 -12.58 0.86
CA GLU A 55 0.69 -12.34 2.02
C GLU A 55 0.81 -10.84 2.24
N MET A 56 0.67 -10.39 3.48
CA MET A 56 0.89 -8.99 3.81
C MET A 56 2.39 -8.78 3.98
N ILE A 57 3.01 -8.09 3.03
CA ILE A 57 4.46 -7.85 3.05
C ILE A 57 4.84 -6.46 3.49
N LEU A 58 3.87 -5.56 3.65
CA LEU A 58 4.10 -4.24 4.21
C LEU A 58 3.01 -3.97 5.24
N ASP A 59 3.41 -3.55 6.42
CA ASP A 59 2.52 -3.13 7.49
C ASP A 59 3.18 -1.92 8.14
N LEU A 60 2.83 -0.73 7.63
CA LEU A 60 3.56 0.49 7.99
C LEU A 60 2.60 1.51 8.59
N PRO A 61 2.59 1.63 9.93
CA PRO A 61 1.77 2.65 10.59
C PRO A 61 2.12 4.06 10.12
N GLN A 62 1.13 4.93 10.11
CA GLN A 62 1.30 6.31 9.66
C GLN A 62 2.51 7.00 10.30
N LYS A 63 2.67 6.84 11.60
CA LYS A 63 3.76 7.50 12.34
C LYS A 63 5.15 7.03 11.90
N ASN A 64 5.23 5.87 11.24
CA ASN A 64 6.50 5.30 10.79
C ASN A 64 6.80 5.60 9.33
N VAL A 65 5.93 6.32 8.64
CA VAL A 65 6.21 6.81 7.29
C VAL A 65 7.01 8.10 7.42
N GLU A 66 8.30 8.04 7.07
CA GLU A 66 9.14 9.23 7.15
C GLU A 66 8.91 10.14 5.96
N SER A 67 8.89 9.59 4.76
CA SER A 67 8.66 10.37 3.56
C SER A 67 8.15 9.52 2.41
N LEU A 68 7.58 10.19 1.42
CA LEU A 68 7.16 9.59 0.16
C LEU A 68 7.88 10.37 -0.93
N GLU A 69 8.64 9.67 -1.77
CA GLU A 69 9.49 10.31 -2.78
C GLU A 69 9.17 9.77 -4.16
N CYS A 70 8.68 10.62 -5.04
CA CYS A 70 8.44 10.22 -6.43
C CYS A 70 9.78 10.13 -7.14
N THR A 71 10.15 8.93 -7.58
CA THR A 71 11.41 8.68 -8.27
C THR A 71 11.24 8.56 -9.78
N GLY A 72 9.99 8.56 -10.25
CA GLY A 72 9.63 8.53 -11.66
C GLY A 72 8.16 8.83 -11.79
N LYS A 73 7.67 8.92 -13.01
CA LYS A 73 6.25 9.23 -13.24
C LYS A 73 5.34 8.20 -12.59
N TYR A 74 5.74 6.93 -12.63
CA TYR A 74 4.93 5.82 -12.11
C TYR A 74 5.65 5.06 -11.01
N GLN A 75 6.63 5.69 -10.36
CA GLN A 75 7.41 5.06 -9.29
C GLN A 75 7.50 5.99 -8.08
N MET A 76 7.39 5.40 -6.91
CA MET A 76 7.45 6.15 -5.67
C MET A 76 8.19 5.31 -4.62
N ASP A 77 9.06 5.96 -3.84
CA ASP A 77 9.68 5.30 -2.70
C ASP A 77 8.89 5.68 -1.44
N ILE A 78 8.55 4.66 -0.67
CA ILE A 78 7.97 4.81 0.66
C ILE A 78 9.13 4.62 1.63
N VAL A 79 9.49 5.66 2.36
CA VAL A 79 10.64 5.63 3.25
C VAL A 79 10.15 5.49 4.70
N GLU A 80 10.59 4.43 5.37
CA GLU A 80 10.26 4.20 6.77
C GLU A 80 11.21 4.97 7.68
N SER A 81 10.72 5.27 8.87
CA SER A 81 11.59 5.74 9.95
C SER A 81 12.70 4.71 10.17
N GLY A 82 13.94 5.15 10.16
CA GLY A 82 15.07 4.24 10.21
C GLY A 82 15.74 4.01 8.85
N GLY A 83 15.12 4.50 7.76
CA GLY A 83 15.76 4.56 6.46
C GLY A 83 15.43 3.46 5.48
N ASN A 84 14.66 2.45 5.86
CA ASN A 84 14.25 1.42 4.90
C ASN A 84 13.38 2.04 3.81
N ARG A 85 13.62 1.64 2.57
CA ARG A 85 12.89 2.14 1.42
C ARG A 85 12.16 1.01 0.71
N HIS A 86 10.94 1.29 0.30
CA HIS A 86 10.12 0.37 -0.50
C HIS A 86 9.72 1.07 -1.78
N ARG A 87 9.95 0.45 -2.93
CA ARG A 87 9.57 1.04 -4.20
C ARG A 87 8.21 0.52 -4.64
N PHE A 88 7.29 1.45 -4.83
CA PHE A 88 5.98 1.12 -5.36
C PHE A 88 5.85 1.62 -6.80
N GLU A 89 5.42 0.72 -7.69
CA GLU A 89 5.21 1.02 -9.10
C GLU A 89 3.79 0.65 -9.49
N SER A 90 3.13 1.50 -10.28
CA SER A 90 1.76 1.22 -10.73
C SER A 90 1.48 1.97 -12.04
N ASP A 91 0.28 1.79 -12.56
CA ASP A 91 -0.19 2.51 -13.74
C ASP A 91 -0.72 3.90 -13.40
N ILE A 92 -0.79 4.23 -12.11
CA ILE A 92 -1.25 5.53 -11.66
C ILE A 92 -0.04 6.43 -11.43
N VAL A 93 -0.15 7.69 -11.82
CA VAL A 93 0.92 8.66 -11.65
C VAL A 93 1.30 8.74 -10.16
N ALA A 94 2.58 8.57 -9.87
CA ALA A 94 3.06 8.47 -8.49
C ALA A 94 2.75 9.71 -7.65
N SER A 95 2.83 10.91 -8.24
CA SER A 95 2.52 12.14 -7.52
C SER A 95 1.08 12.18 -7.04
N ARG A 96 0.16 11.54 -7.79
CA ARG A 96 -1.23 11.46 -7.38
C ARG A 96 -1.40 10.52 -6.19
N ILE A 97 -0.70 9.39 -6.20
CA ILE A 97 -0.74 8.45 -5.08
C ILE A 97 -0.16 9.11 -3.83
N GLU A 98 0.96 9.80 -3.97
CA GLU A 98 1.58 10.53 -2.87
C GLU A 98 0.60 11.54 -2.26
N LYS A 99 -0.07 12.30 -3.12
CA LYS A 99 -1.04 13.29 -2.67
C LYS A 99 -2.19 12.64 -1.88
N ILE A 100 -2.71 11.53 -2.40
CA ILE A 100 -3.80 10.80 -1.76
C ILE A 100 -3.37 10.29 -0.38
N ILE A 101 -2.17 9.70 -0.28
CA ILE A 101 -1.68 9.22 1.01
C ILE A 101 -1.55 10.36 2.01
N LYS A 102 -0.99 11.49 1.57
CA LYS A 102 -0.83 12.65 2.44
C LYS A 102 -2.18 13.19 2.90
N GLU A 103 -3.17 13.24 2.00
CA GLU A 103 -4.50 13.71 2.35
C GLU A 103 -5.16 12.80 3.39
N VAL A 104 -5.06 11.50 3.21
CA VAL A 104 -5.64 10.54 4.16
C VAL A 104 -4.97 10.66 5.53
N PHE A 105 -3.63 10.73 5.56
CA PHE A 105 -2.89 10.77 6.81
C PHE A 105 -3.01 12.11 7.53
N MET A 106 -3.31 13.18 6.84
CA MET A 106 -3.46 14.50 7.44
C MET A 106 -4.92 14.86 7.73
N ALA A 107 -5.84 14.01 7.33
CA ALA A 107 -7.26 14.22 7.63
C ALA A 107 -7.52 13.89 9.10
N ASP A 108 -8.13 14.80 9.80
CA ASP A 108 -8.49 14.61 11.21
C ASP A 108 -9.99 14.38 11.35
#